data_d1dedf8e8411b2aeef88e36409939c70
#
_entry.id   d1dedf8e8411b2aeef88e36409939c70
#
_cell.length_a   1.000
_cell.length_b   1.000
_cell.length_c   1.000
_cell.angle_alpha   90.00
_cell.angle_beta   90.00
_cell.angle_gamma   90.00
#
_symmetry.space_group_name_H-M   'P 1'
#
loop_
_entity.id
_entity.type
_entity.pdbx_description
1 polymer ?
#
loop_
_entity_poly.entity_id
_entity_poly.type
_entity_poly.pdbx_seq_one_letter_code
_entity_poly.pdbx_strand_id
1 'polypeptide(L)' 'MYKPHTIEQYKVYRFLEENFALEHFLLAPLSRFGLMLEDKTGEKIAFAFLNNYVQEIPVPAPAAPKTVIAFLKQFRSLT' A
#
# COMPACT_ATOMS: atom_id res chain seq x y z
N MET A 1 7.93 7.06 -14.78
CA MET A 1 8.52 6.75 -13.50
C MET A 1 7.81 7.48 -12.37
N TYR A 2 7.60 6.82 -11.28
CA TYR A 2 6.88 7.43 -10.17
C TYR A 2 7.72 8.47 -9.47
N LYS A 3 7.10 9.56 -9.06
CA LYS A 3 7.81 10.58 -8.34
C LYS A 3 7.26 10.78 -6.97
N PRO A 4 8.00 10.37 -5.94
CA PRO A 4 7.54 10.54 -4.57
C PRO A 4 7.40 12.01 -4.20
N HIS A 5 6.45 12.34 -3.34
CA HIS A 5 6.19 13.71 -2.97
C HIS A 5 6.85 14.11 -1.65
N THR A 6 7.25 13.16 -0.84
CA THR A 6 7.89 13.49 0.44
C THR A 6 9.15 12.67 0.59
N ILE A 7 9.97 13.04 1.55
CA ILE A 7 11.19 12.32 1.81
C ILE A 7 10.86 10.93 2.29
N GLU A 8 9.82 10.80 3.13
CA GLU A 8 9.45 9.51 3.64
C GLU A 8 9.00 8.61 2.48
N GLN A 9 8.23 9.17 1.55
CA GLN A 9 7.78 8.39 0.42
C GLN A 9 8.98 8.01 -0.45
N TYR A 10 9.99 8.85 -0.53
CA TYR A 10 11.14 8.56 -1.33
C TYR A 10 11.89 7.37 -0.72
N LYS A 11 11.96 7.30 0.61
CA LYS A 11 12.66 6.21 1.24
C LYS A 11 11.89 4.92 1.01
N VAL A 12 10.57 4.98 1.03
CA VAL A 12 9.77 3.81 0.78
C VAL A 12 9.97 3.39 -0.68
N TYR A 13 10.01 4.36 -1.59
CA TYR A 13 10.16 4.06 -3.00
C TYR A 13 11.49 3.33 -3.24
N ARG A 14 12.56 3.78 -2.61
CA ARG A 14 13.83 3.12 -2.81
C ARG A 14 13.80 1.70 -2.27
N PHE A 15 13.10 1.49 -1.17
CA PHE A 15 12.99 0.16 -0.60
C PHE A 15 12.23 -0.70 -1.60
N LEU A 16 11.18 -0.17 -2.22
CA LEU A 16 10.38 -0.95 -3.13
C LEU A 16 11.17 -1.26 -4.39
N GLU A 17 11.98 -0.33 -4.86
CA GLU A 17 12.77 -0.58 -6.03
C GLU A 17 13.73 -1.74 -5.80
N GLU A 18 14.24 -1.85 -4.61
CA GLU A 18 15.20 -2.88 -4.29
C GLU A 18 14.58 -4.25 -4.05
N ASN A 19 13.32 -4.28 -3.74
CA ASN A 19 12.68 -5.52 -3.36
C ASN A 19 11.56 -6.01 -4.28
N PHE A 20 11.12 -5.18 -5.21
CA PHE A 20 10.03 -5.55 -6.11
C PHE A 20 10.34 -5.14 -7.53
N ALA A 21 9.79 -5.86 -8.49
CA ALA A 21 9.92 -5.48 -9.90
C ALA A 21 8.83 -4.46 -10.16
N LEU A 22 9.12 -3.21 -9.91
CA LEU A 22 8.10 -2.18 -9.95
C LEU A 22 7.38 -2.01 -11.28
N GLU A 23 7.96 -2.47 -12.35
CA GLU A 23 7.30 -2.35 -13.62
C GLU A 23 6.04 -3.19 -13.69
N HIS A 24 5.84 -4.10 -12.74
CA HIS A 24 4.65 -4.92 -12.72
C HIS A 24 3.61 -4.40 -11.74
N PHE A 25 3.82 -3.23 -11.16
CA PHE A 25 2.91 -2.69 -10.17
C PHE A 25 2.52 -1.27 -10.48
N LEU A 26 1.38 -0.86 -9.94
CA LEU A 26 0.98 0.53 -10.01
C LEU A 26 1.31 1.09 -8.64
N LEU A 27 1.91 2.26 -8.61
CA LEU A 27 2.25 2.89 -7.35
C LEU A 27 1.35 4.08 -7.12
N ALA A 28 0.95 4.29 -5.90
CA ALA A 28 0.14 5.45 -5.55
C ALA A 28 0.53 5.94 -4.17
N PRO A 29 0.40 7.22 -3.92
CA PRO A 29 0.73 7.73 -2.60
C PRO A 29 -0.35 7.29 -1.63
N LEU A 30 0.02 6.91 -0.44
CA LEU A 30 -0.92 6.49 0.55
C LEU A 30 -1.08 7.59 1.59
N SER A 31 -0.01 8.15 2.03
CA SER A 31 -0.03 9.22 2.99
C SER A 31 1.34 9.88 2.84
N ARG A 32 1.62 10.90 3.63
CA ARG A 32 2.91 11.54 3.50
C ARG A 32 4.02 10.60 3.88
N PHE A 33 3.73 9.50 4.53
CA PHE A 33 4.76 8.57 4.96
C PHE A 33 4.84 7.31 4.14
N GLY A 34 3.96 7.09 3.22
CA GLY A 34 3.91 5.79 2.56
C GLY A 34 3.41 5.73 1.14
N LEU A 35 3.55 4.57 0.57
CA LEU A 35 3.12 4.30 -0.79
C LEU A 35 2.39 2.97 -0.83
N MET A 36 1.54 2.82 -1.83
CA MET A 36 0.81 1.60 -2.00
C MET A 36 1.13 1.02 -3.37
N LEU A 37 1.24 -0.30 -3.44
CA LEU A 37 1.45 -0.99 -4.70
C LEU A 37 0.21 -1.79 -5.03
N GLU A 38 -0.14 -1.83 -6.28
CA GLU A 38 -1.26 -2.65 -6.71
C GLU A 38 -0.77 -3.50 -7.87
N ASP A 39 -0.98 -4.80 -7.84
CA ASP A 39 -0.50 -5.65 -8.91
C ASP A 39 -1.59 -5.83 -9.97
N LYS A 40 -1.35 -6.62 -10.98
CA LYS A 40 -2.29 -6.76 -12.05
C LYS A 40 -3.56 -7.46 -11.66
N THR A 41 -3.57 -8.16 -10.57
CA THR A 41 -4.77 -8.86 -10.15
C THR A 41 -5.63 -7.97 -9.25
N GLY A 42 -5.13 -6.76 -8.94
CA GLY A 42 -5.87 -5.89 -8.07
C GLY A 42 -5.50 -6.02 -6.61
N GLU A 43 -4.55 -6.84 -6.29
CA GLU A 43 -4.13 -6.97 -4.92
C GLU A 43 -3.26 -5.82 -4.52
N LYS A 44 -3.43 -5.32 -3.33
CA LYS A 44 -2.70 -4.16 -2.88
C LYS A 44 -1.88 -4.43 -1.65
N ILE A 45 -0.77 -3.73 -1.54
CA ILE A 45 0.07 -3.88 -0.37
C ILE A 45 0.62 -2.49 -0.10
N ALA A 46 0.73 -2.11 1.12
CA ALA A 46 1.15 -0.77 1.48
C ALA A 46 2.37 -0.77 2.39
N PHE A 47 3.23 0.22 2.21
CA PHE A 47 4.41 0.35 3.04
C PHE A 47 4.53 1.81 3.48
N ALA A 48 5.07 2.03 4.65
CA ALA A 48 5.29 3.37 5.15
C ALA A 48 6.61 3.44 5.89
N PHE A 49 7.19 4.65 5.94
CA PHE A 49 8.43 4.84 6.64
C PHE A 49 8.05 5.37 8.02
N LEU A 50 8.10 4.51 9.00
CA LEU A 50 7.72 4.87 10.35
C LEU A 50 8.78 4.38 11.30
N ASN A 51 9.00 5.11 12.36
CA ASN A 51 9.98 4.75 13.36
C ASN A 51 11.35 4.46 12.75
N ASN A 52 11.71 5.25 11.76
CA ASN A 52 13.00 5.17 11.12
C ASN A 52 13.24 3.95 10.24
N TYR A 53 12.21 3.24 9.84
CA TYR A 53 12.41 2.18 8.86
C TYR A 53 11.12 1.94 8.07
N VAL A 54 11.26 1.29 6.94
CA VAL A 54 10.11 1.02 6.09
C VAL A 54 9.41 -0.22 6.61
N GLN A 55 8.11 -0.14 6.76
CA GLN A 55 7.32 -1.24 7.28
C GLN A 55 6.11 -1.46 6.42
N GLU A 56 5.66 -2.69 6.34
CA GLU A 56 4.43 -2.98 5.65
C GLU A 56 3.29 -2.61 6.59
N ILE A 57 2.27 -1.95 6.08
CA ILE A 57 1.15 -1.56 6.92
C ILE A 57 -0.14 -2.05 6.27
N PRO A 58 -1.23 -2.11 7.02
CA PRO A 58 -2.48 -2.57 6.46
C PRO A 58 -2.97 -1.62 5.40
N VAL A 59 -3.54 -2.13 4.33
CA VAL A 59 -4.09 -1.31 3.29
C VAL A 59 -5.42 -0.75 3.78
N PRO A 60 -5.64 0.53 3.69
CA PRO A 60 -6.88 1.12 4.14
C PRO A 60 -8.04 0.63 3.31
N ALA A 61 -9.13 0.29 3.94
CA ALA A 61 -10.27 -0.19 3.22
C ALA A 61 -10.94 0.96 2.48
N PRO A 62 -11.44 0.69 1.33
CA PRO A 62 -12.13 1.70 0.57
C PRO A 62 -13.37 2.06 1.30
N ALA A 63 -13.75 3.21 1.25
CA ALA A 63 -14.89 3.65 1.95
C ALA A 63 -16.11 2.97 1.48
N ALA A 64 -16.19 2.60 0.46
CA ALA A 64 -17.32 2.07 -0.03
C ALA A 64 -18.17 1.25 0.72
N PRO A 65 -18.89 0.50 0.18
CA PRO A 65 -19.90 -0.26 0.70
C PRO A 65 -19.59 -0.90 1.90
N LYS A 66 -19.58 -0.23 2.84
CA LYS A 66 -19.36 -0.75 3.97
C LYS A 66 -20.22 -1.82 4.27
N THR A 67 -21.25 -1.90 3.85
CA THR A 67 -22.19 -2.87 4.19
C THR A 67 -21.62 -4.10 3.80
N VAL A 68 -21.44 -4.34 2.67
CA VAL A 68 -21.04 -5.52 2.19
C VAL A 68 -19.77 -5.83 2.73
N ILE A 69 -18.90 -5.06 2.69
CA ILE A 69 -17.69 -5.29 3.19
C ILE A 69 -17.67 -5.64 4.56
N ALA A 70 -18.25 -4.96 5.33
CA ALA A 70 -18.24 -5.19 6.70
C ALA A 70 -18.54 -6.54 6.85
N PHE A 71 -19.50 -7.02 6.21
CA PHE A 71 -19.92 -8.23 6.32
C PHE A 71 -18.98 -9.18 5.81
N LEU A 72 -18.47 -9.03 4.75
CA LEU A 72 -17.68 -9.95 4.24
C LEU A 72 -16.50 -9.99 4.97
N LYS A 73 -16.09 -8.99 5.44
CA LYS A 73 -14.99 -8.95 6.14
C LYS A 73 -15.11 -9.73 7.24
N GLN A 74 -16.11 -9.80 7.80
CA GLN A 74 -16.27 -10.41 8.91
C GLN A 74 -16.08 -11.74 8.61
N PHE A 75 -16.53 -12.20 7.69
CA PHE A 75 -16.39 -13.46 7.47
C PHE A 75 -15.22 -13.80 6.94
N ARG A 76 -14.81 -13.12 6.24
CA ARG A 76 -13.77 -13.46 5.70
C ARG A 76 -12.77 -13.45 6.59
N SER A 77 -12.81 -12.71 7.38
CA SER A 77 -11.80 -12.49 8.19
C SER A 77 -11.77 -13.58 8.99
N LEU A 78 -12.73 -14.08 9.03
CA LEU A 78 -12.76 -14.99 9.79
C LEU A 78 -12.25 -15.90 9.07
N THR A 79 -12.21 -15.65 8.26
CA THR A 79 -11.74 -16.48 7.48
C THR A 79 -10.59 -16.42 7.44
#